data_fd4b1ccec0b5ebe0bd0c5dcce02a2090
#
_entry.id   fd4b1ccec0b5ebe0bd0c5dcce02a2090
#
_cell.length_a   1.000
_cell.length_b   1.000
_cell.length_c   1.000
_cell.angle_alpha   90.00
_cell.angle_beta   90.00
_cell.angle_gamma   90.00
#
_symmetry.space_group_name_H-M   'P 1'
#
loop_
_entity.id
_entity.type
_entity.pdbx_description
1 polymer ?
#
loop_
_entity_poly.entity_id
_entity_poly.type
_entity_poly.pdbx_seq_one_letter_code
_entity_poly.pdbx_strand_id
1 'polypeptide(L)'
;EIHERLVGSEMCIRDRNVTVICPQSTSTDAEEDNNVVRLHGRRGILELRTLKYLRKKTVPGDIVITGNYHPEGMLSLLSNRETYILAHGAEYLAGKSFFRRCIWPTYRRFILRNASCVIANSHYTETLVKHCSPNAKTIAIPLAVDAIHFRPTCEKYKDGLLHLCSISRLEKFKGHDFIIRTIASLPAKYKQQVRLHLGGKGKYKSALERMVTDLGLSDIVSFEGFIDDNKLCDFYSASHIFILCTREEADNRNVEGYGLVFAEAQACGTAVIGTRTGGIPDAVEAVSYTHLRAHETLMNL
;
A
#
# COMPACT_ATOMS: atom_id res chain seq x y z
N GLU A 1 -5.06 1.63 -9.06
CA GLU A 1 -3.96 0.63 -9.18
C GLU A 1 -3.83 -0.27 -7.94
N ILE A 2 -3.89 0.24 -6.71
CA ILE A 2 -3.87 -0.61 -5.50
C ILE A 2 -5.19 -1.38 -5.34
N HIS A 3 -6.32 -0.84 -5.78
CA HIS A 3 -7.61 -1.53 -5.76
C HIS A 3 -7.67 -2.73 -6.72
N GLU A 4 -7.00 -2.68 -7.84
CA GLU A 4 -6.97 -3.79 -8.80
C GLU A 4 -6.12 -4.97 -8.29
N ARG A 5 -5.04 -4.70 -7.56
CA ARG A 5 -4.20 -5.74 -6.94
C ARG A 5 -4.85 -6.43 -5.73
N LEU A 6 -5.75 -5.74 -5.00
CA LEU A 6 -6.50 -6.33 -3.89
C LEU A 6 -7.67 -7.23 -4.33
N VAL A 7 -8.12 -7.06 -5.55
CA VAL A 7 -9.14 -7.94 -6.17
C VAL A 7 -8.50 -9.15 -6.84
N GLY A 8 -7.16 -9.17 -6.88
CA GLY A 8 -6.38 -10.17 -7.60
C GLY A 8 -6.31 -11.50 -6.93
N SER A 9 -6.76 -12.46 -7.10
CA SER A 9 -6.61 -13.78 -7.64
C SER A 9 -8.01 -14.23 -8.07
N GLU A 10 -8.23 -14.30 -9.33
CA GLU A 10 -9.44 -14.83 -9.98
C GLU A 10 -9.90 -16.17 -9.37
N MET A 11 -9.00 -16.91 -8.77
CA MET A 11 -9.25 -18.20 -8.16
C MET A 11 -10.09 -18.13 -6.87
N CYS A 12 -10.01 -17.06 -6.09
CA CYS A 12 -10.77 -16.93 -4.83
C CYS A 12 -12.22 -16.45 -5.04
N ILE A 13 -12.52 -15.85 -6.19
CA ILE A 13 -13.87 -15.30 -6.49
C ILE A 13 -14.72 -16.30 -7.26
N ARG A 14 -14.12 -17.19 -8.05
CA ARG A 14 -14.84 -18.13 -8.93
C ARG A 14 -15.69 -19.18 -8.21
N ASP A 15 -15.32 -19.56 -6.99
CA ASP A 15 -15.99 -20.65 -6.25
C ASP A 15 -17.04 -20.17 -5.24
N ARG A 16 -17.36 -18.87 -5.20
CA ARG A 16 -18.31 -18.32 -4.23
C ARG A 16 -19.30 -17.37 -4.90
N ASN A 17 -20.49 -17.22 -4.32
CA ASN A 17 -21.48 -16.20 -4.68
C ASN A 17 -20.98 -14.79 -4.27
N VAL A 18 -19.90 -14.30 -4.88
CA VAL A 18 -19.36 -12.97 -4.66
C VAL A 18 -19.72 -12.09 -5.85
N THR A 19 -20.32 -10.93 -5.58
CA THR A 19 -20.56 -9.90 -6.60
C THR A 19 -19.71 -8.68 -6.27
N VAL A 20 -18.86 -8.27 -7.19
CA VAL A 20 -18.05 -7.06 -7.08
C VAL A 20 -18.82 -5.89 -7.67
N ILE A 21 -19.00 -4.82 -6.89
CA ILE A 21 -19.63 -3.58 -7.37
C ILE A 21 -18.54 -2.52 -7.49
N CYS A 22 -18.32 -2.00 -8.70
CA CYS A 22 -17.32 -0.97 -8.94
C CYS A 22 -17.86 0.15 -9.85
N PRO A 23 -17.23 1.34 -9.80
CA PRO A 23 -17.47 2.38 -10.80
C PRO A 23 -17.02 1.87 -12.17
N GLN A 24 -17.73 2.26 -13.24
CA GLN A 24 -17.25 1.97 -14.58
C GLN A 24 -15.99 2.78 -14.87
N SER A 25 -14.92 2.08 -15.19
CA SER A 25 -13.69 2.66 -15.75
C SER A 25 -13.91 3.10 -17.20
N THR A 26 -13.18 4.11 -17.64
CA THR A 26 -13.13 4.52 -19.06
C THR A 26 -12.23 3.64 -19.91
N SER A 27 -11.51 2.69 -19.31
CA SER A 27 -10.67 1.73 -20.03
C SER A 27 -11.52 0.59 -20.60
N THR A 28 -11.28 0.27 -21.86
CA THR A 28 -12.00 -0.72 -22.67
C THR A 28 -11.57 -2.18 -22.43
N ASP A 29 -10.60 -2.41 -21.56
CA ASP A 29 -9.92 -3.71 -21.42
C ASP A 29 -10.46 -4.60 -20.29
N ALA A 30 -11.72 -4.46 -19.94
CA ALA A 30 -12.32 -5.31 -18.92
C ALA A 30 -13.01 -6.50 -19.58
N GLU A 31 -12.43 -7.70 -19.44
CA GLU A 31 -13.14 -8.96 -19.66
C GLU A 31 -14.50 -8.92 -18.95
N GLU A 32 -15.55 -9.38 -19.61
CA GLU A 32 -16.90 -9.51 -19.03
C GLU A 32 -16.87 -10.62 -17.97
N ASP A 33 -16.51 -10.26 -16.74
CA ASP A 33 -16.72 -11.17 -15.61
C ASP A 33 -18.17 -11.04 -15.16
N ASN A 34 -18.91 -12.14 -15.22
CA ASN A 34 -20.33 -12.23 -14.86
C ASN A 34 -20.62 -11.81 -13.39
N ASN A 35 -19.59 -11.77 -12.56
CA ASN A 35 -19.71 -11.40 -11.15
C ASN A 35 -19.39 -9.92 -10.87
N VAL A 36 -19.02 -9.13 -11.89
CA VAL A 36 -18.67 -7.72 -11.73
C VAL A 36 -19.80 -6.82 -12.22
N VAL A 37 -20.35 -6.03 -11.32
CA VAL A 37 -21.39 -5.03 -11.61
C VAL A 37 -20.75 -3.65 -11.71
N ARG A 38 -20.72 -3.08 -12.91
CA ARG A 38 -20.17 -1.76 -13.19
C ARG A 38 -21.28 -0.72 -13.16
N LEU A 39 -21.21 0.22 -12.23
CA LEU A 39 -22.18 1.28 -12.08
C LEU A 39 -21.68 2.59 -12.70
N HIS A 40 -22.51 3.17 -13.57
CA HIS A 40 -22.24 4.47 -14.17
C HIS A 40 -22.75 5.62 -13.30
N GLY A 41 -22.03 6.72 -13.27
CA GLY A 41 -22.51 7.96 -12.67
C GLY A 41 -21.40 8.87 -12.17
N ARG A 42 -21.72 10.17 -12.10
CA ARG A 42 -20.88 11.12 -11.36
C ARG A 42 -21.12 10.94 -9.88
N ARG A 43 -20.19 11.44 -9.06
CA ARG A 43 -20.30 11.47 -7.59
C ARG A 43 -21.69 11.99 -7.18
N GLY A 44 -22.32 11.34 -6.21
CA GLY A 44 -23.70 11.57 -5.81
C GLY A 44 -24.69 10.63 -6.52
N ILE A 45 -24.66 10.55 -7.83
CA ILE A 45 -25.51 9.63 -8.63
C ILE A 45 -25.02 8.19 -8.47
N LEU A 46 -23.71 7.99 -8.47
CA LEU A 46 -23.10 6.68 -8.27
C LEU A 46 -23.47 6.10 -6.90
N GLU A 47 -23.38 6.90 -5.86
CA GLU A 47 -23.73 6.50 -4.49
C GLU A 47 -25.22 6.11 -4.39
N LEU A 48 -26.12 6.89 -5.00
CA LEU A 48 -27.55 6.56 -5.04
C LEU A 48 -27.81 5.25 -5.80
N ARG A 49 -27.12 5.03 -6.92
CA ARG A 49 -27.24 3.78 -7.69
C ARG A 49 -26.70 2.59 -6.90
N THR A 50 -25.57 2.74 -6.22
CA THR A 50 -25.01 1.72 -5.35
C THR A 50 -25.98 1.37 -4.23
N LEU A 51 -26.54 2.35 -3.53
CA LEU A 51 -27.53 2.11 -2.48
C LEU A 51 -28.79 1.41 -3.03
N LYS A 52 -29.30 1.86 -4.18
CA LYS A 52 -30.45 1.23 -4.84
C LYS A 52 -30.15 -0.22 -5.23
N TYR A 53 -28.95 -0.47 -5.75
CA TYR A 53 -28.50 -1.82 -6.11
C TYR A 53 -28.43 -2.70 -4.86
N LEU A 54 -27.75 -2.28 -3.80
CA LEU A 54 -27.64 -3.03 -2.56
C LEU A 54 -29.03 -3.37 -1.99
N ARG A 55 -29.94 -2.40 -1.89
CA ARG A 55 -31.31 -2.63 -1.38
C ARG A 55 -32.13 -3.59 -2.22
N LYS A 56 -31.93 -3.59 -3.55
CA LYS A 56 -32.73 -4.39 -4.50
C LYS A 56 -32.17 -5.80 -4.72
N LYS A 57 -30.85 -5.94 -4.68
CA LYS A 57 -30.15 -7.17 -5.14
C LYS A 57 -29.56 -7.99 -4.00
N THR A 58 -29.52 -7.44 -2.80
CA THR A 58 -29.06 -8.19 -1.61
C THR A 58 -30.25 -8.51 -0.71
N VAL A 59 -30.14 -9.61 0.03
CA VAL A 59 -31.15 -10.09 0.98
C VAL A 59 -30.63 -10.07 2.42
N PRO A 60 -31.48 -10.14 3.45
CA PRO A 60 -31.03 -10.33 4.83
C PRO A 60 -30.16 -11.58 4.95
N GLY A 61 -28.99 -11.43 5.57
CA GLY A 61 -27.97 -12.48 5.66
C GLY A 61 -26.81 -12.33 4.69
N ASP A 62 -26.95 -11.49 3.65
CA ASP A 62 -25.82 -11.16 2.79
C ASP A 62 -24.82 -10.26 3.51
N ILE A 63 -23.54 -10.53 3.25
CA ILE A 63 -22.42 -9.77 3.78
C ILE A 63 -21.98 -8.76 2.72
N VAL A 64 -21.79 -7.50 3.13
CA VAL A 64 -21.23 -6.45 2.28
C VAL A 64 -19.86 -6.07 2.80
N ILE A 65 -18.82 -6.31 2.00
CA ILE A 65 -17.45 -5.88 2.29
C ILE A 65 -17.18 -4.60 1.49
N THR A 66 -16.76 -3.55 2.17
CA THR A 66 -16.51 -2.24 1.56
C THR A 66 -15.02 -1.90 1.61
N GLY A 67 -14.49 -1.34 0.52
CA GLY A 67 -13.09 -0.93 0.42
C GLY A 67 -12.72 0.28 1.28
N ASN A 68 -13.74 1.01 1.78
CA ASN A 68 -13.52 2.17 2.65
C ASN A 68 -14.77 2.43 3.52
N TYR A 69 -14.61 3.20 4.61
CA TYR A 69 -15.75 3.61 5.44
C TYR A 69 -16.65 4.66 4.75
N HIS A 70 -16.13 5.44 3.79
CA HIS A 70 -16.88 6.50 3.10
C HIS A 70 -16.50 6.57 1.62
N PRO A 71 -17.50 6.62 0.71
CA PRO A 71 -18.95 6.56 1.00
C PRO A 71 -19.47 5.14 1.21
N GLU A 72 -18.74 4.10 0.80
CA GLU A 72 -19.21 2.72 0.65
C GLU A 72 -19.72 2.12 1.97
N GLY A 73 -18.96 2.31 3.07
CA GLY A 73 -19.40 1.81 4.39
C GLY A 73 -20.72 2.43 4.86
N MET A 74 -20.94 3.74 4.62
CA MET A 74 -22.23 4.36 4.92
C MET A 74 -23.35 3.80 4.05
N LEU A 75 -23.12 3.58 2.75
CA LEU A 75 -24.11 3.03 1.84
C LEU A 75 -24.52 1.61 2.25
N SER A 76 -23.54 0.82 2.66
CA SER A 76 -23.79 -0.53 3.18
C SER A 76 -24.67 -0.51 4.43
N LEU A 77 -24.33 0.33 5.42
CA LEU A 77 -25.14 0.51 6.62
C LEU A 77 -26.57 0.97 6.31
N LEU A 78 -26.74 1.91 5.38
CA LEU A 78 -28.04 2.39 4.91
C LEU A 78 -28.85 1.30 4.16
N SER A 79 -28.21 0.28 3.65
CA SER A 79 -28.86 -0.87 3.04
C SER A 79 -29.34 -1.91 4.06
N ASN A 80 -28.98 -1.72 5.34
CA ASN A 80 -29.29 -2.62 6.45
C ASN A 80 -28.75 -4.04 6.23
N ARG A 81 -27.47 -4.11 5.80
CA ARG A 81 -26.73 -5.37 5.59
C ARG A 81 -25.59 -5.50 6.59
N GLU A 82 -25.18 -6.73 6.81
CA GLU A 82 -24.00 -7.00 7.62
C GLU A 82 -22.77 -6.41 6.92
N THR A 83 -22.15 -5.40 7.56
CA THR A 83 -21.16 -4.54 6.93
C THR A 83 -19.77 -4.79 7.50
N TYR A 84 -18.84 -5.16 6.62
CA TYR A 84 -17.42 -5.24 6.92
C TYR A 84 -16.69 -4.12 6.15
N ILE A 85 -15.76 -3.46 6.80
CA ILE A 85 -15.03 -2.32 6.23
C ILE A 85 -13.55 -2.66 6.19
N LEU A 86 -12.94 -2.58 5.00
CA LEU A 86 -11.49 -2.67 4.86
C LEU A 86 -10.86 -1.32 5.24
N ALA A 87 -9.82 -1.37 6.04
CA ALA A 87 -9.07 -0.21 6.50
C ALA A 87 -7.62 -0.28 6.03
N HIS A 88 -7.16 0.78 5.34
CA HIS A 88 -5.85 0.84 4.70
C HIS A 88 -4.86 1.80 5.38
N GLY A 89 -5.34 2.68 6.29
CA GLY A 89 -4.53 3.55 7.15
C GLY A 89 -4.68 5.04 6.84
N ALA A 90 -4.32 5.49 5.64
CA ALA A 90 -4.26 6.91 5.29
C ALA A 90 -5.60 7.67 5.44
N GLU A 91 -6.73 7.00 5.25
CA GLU A 91 -8.09 7.55 5.36
C GLU A 91 -8.49 7.89 6.80
N TYR A 92 -7.75 7.37 7.80
CA TYR A 92 -7.98 7.63 9.21
C TYR A 92 -7.19 8.82 9.75
N LEU A 93 -6.27 9.36 8.96
CA LEU A 93 -5.46 10.50 9.34
C LEU A 93 -6.27 11.82 9.32
N ALA A 94 -5.75 12.84 10.01
CA ALA A 94 -6.42 14.12 10.15
C ALA A 94 -6.57 14.87 8.80
N GLY A 95 -7.75 15.37 8.51
CA GLY A 95 -8.02 16.17 7.32
C GLY A 95 -7.64 17.66 7.48
N LYS A 96 -7.37 18.35 6.34
CA LYS A 96 -6.98 19.78 6.31
C LYS A 96 -8.13 20.76 6.56
N SER A 97 -9.35 20.41 6.17
CA SER A 97 -10.50 21.31 6.17
C SER A 97 -11.14 21.37 7.57
N PHE A 98 -11.65 22.54 7.95
CA PHE A 98 -12.42 22.74 9.20
C PHE A 98 -13.57 21.74 9.32
N PHE A 99 -14.34 21.54 8.26
CA PHE A 99 -15.41 20.53 8.19
C PHE A 99 -14.89 19.11 8.50
N ARG A 100 -13.74 18.75 7.93
CA ARG A 100 -13.09 17.45 8.19
C ARG A 100 -12.54 17.31 9.61
N ARG A 101 -12.31 18.42 10.31
CA ARG A 101 -11.84 18.40 11.71
C ARG A 101 -12.99 18.32 12.70
N CYS A 102 -14.13 18.94 12.42
CA CYS A 102 -15.23 19.07 13.38
C CYS A 102 -16.35 18.05 13.17
N ILE A 103 -16.83 17.87 11.95
CA ILE A 103 -18.00 17.01 11.64
C ILE A 103 -17.59 15.60 11.27
N TRP A 104 -16.51 15.47 10.49
CA TRP A 104 -16.04 14.20 9.96
C TRP A 104 -15.68 13.16 11.03
N PRO A 105 -15.08 13.49 12.18
CA PRO A 105 -14.81 12.52 13.23
C PRO A 105 -16.07 11.86 13.79
N THR A 106 -17.13 12.62 14.04
CA THR A 106 -18.40 12.08 14.53
C THR A 106 -19.07 11.18 13.50
N TYR A 107 -19.09 11.60 12.23
CA TYR A 107 -19.59 10.81 11.12
C TYR A 107 -18.82 9.50 10.95
N ARG A 108 -17.48 9.57 10.95
CA ARG A 108 -16.62 8.39 10.85
C ARG A 108 -16.84 7.44 12.04
N ARG A 109 -16.87 7.96 13.26
CA ARG A 109 -17.14 7.18 14.48
C ARG A 109 -18.48 6.45 14.40
N PHE A 110 -19.51 7.12 13.88
CA PHE A 110 -20.82 6.49 13.68
C PHE A 110 -20.71 5.28 12.75
N ILE A 111 -20.07 5.41 11.60
CA ILE A 111 -19.93 4.31 10.63
C ILE A 111 -19.14 3.15 11.25
N LEU A 112 -17.97 3.43 11.81
CA LEU A 112 -17.07 2.42 12.34
C LEU A 112 -17.70 1.65 13.51
N ARG A 113 -18.47 2.33 14.35
CA ARG A 113 -19.17 1.71 15.49
C ARG A 113 -20.29 0.77 15.07
N ASN A 114 -20.98 1.09 13.97
CA ASN A 114 -22.13 0.33 13.48
C ASN A 114 -21.75 -0.75 12.45
N ALA A 115 -20.51 -0.80 12.00
CA ALA A 115 -19.99 -1.89 11.20
C ALA A 115 -19.92 -3.19 12.02
N SER A 116 -20.17 -4.33 11.39
CA SER A 116 -20.03 -5.66 11.99
C SER A 116 -18.59 -5.93 12.40
N CYS A 117 -17.63 -5.53 11.54
CA CYS A 117 -16.20 -5.51 11.84
C CYS A 117 -15.45 -4.56 10.89
N VAL A 118 -14.36 -3.97 11.38
CA VAL A 118 -13.39 -3.24 10.57
C VAL A 118 -12.13 -4.10 10.47
N ILE A 119 -11.80 -4.49 9.25
CA ILE A 119 -10.64 -5.33 8.93
C ILE A 119 -9.50 -4.40 8.55
N ALA A 120 -8.53 -4.26 9.42
CA ALA A 120 -7.35 -3.44 9.20
C ALA A 120 -6.23 -4.25 8.54
N ASN A 121 -5.54 -3.66 7.57
CA ASN A 121 -4.44 -4.30 6.86
C ASN A 121 -3.15 -4.42 7.69
N SER A 122 -3.11 -3.86 8.90
CA SER A 122 -1.98 -3.94 9.83
C SER A 122 -2.44 -3.62 11.26
N HIS A 123 -1.66 -4.00 12.27
CA HIS A 123 -1.88 -3.61 13.66
C HIS A 123 -1.79 -2.08 13.84
N TYR A 124 -0.92 -1.42 13.07
CA TYR A 124 -0.85 0.04 13.04
C TYR A 124 -2.18 0.65 12.56
N THR A 125 -2.70 0.17 11.45
CA THR A 125 -4.01 0.64 10.92
C THR A 125 -5.14 0.34 11.90
N GLU A 126 -5.13 -0.83 12.55
CA GLU A 126 -6.09 -1.14 13.61
C GLU A 126 -6.04 -0.12 14.76
N THR A 127 -4.84 0.26 15.18
CA THR A 127 -4.65 1.31 16.21
C THR A 127 -5.24 2.65 15.76
N LEU A 128 -5.06 3.04 14.50
CA LEU A 128 -5.68 4.26 13.94
C LEU A 128 -7.22 4.18 13.97
N VAL A 129 -7.79 3.03 13.61
CA VAL A 129 -9.25 2.81 13.67
C VAL A 129 -9.76 2.93 15.10
N LYS A 130 -9.11 2.27 16.06
CA LYS A 130 -9.46 2.34 17.47
C LYS A 130 -9.31 3.74 18.06
N HIS A 131 -8.30 4.49 17.64
CA HIS A 131 -8.17 5.91 18.02
C HIS A 131 -9.35 6.74 17.52
N CYS A 132 -9.83 6.49 16.31
CA CYS A 132 -11.00 7.17 15.76
C CYS A 132 -12.32 6.72 16.39
N SER A 133 -12.46 5.44 16.73
CA SER A 133 -13.66 4.82 17.30
C SER A 133 -13.28 3.70 18.26
N PRO A 134 -13.09 3.99 19.57
CA PRO A 134 -12.67 2.99 20.56
C PRO A 134 -13.60 1.77 20.67
N ASN A 135 -14.88 1.96 20.36
CA ASN A 135 -15.90 0.90 20.44
C ASN A 135 -16.13 0.17 19.10
N ALA A 136 -15.34 0.45 18.07
CA ALA A 136 -15.41 -0.33 16.83
C ALA A 136 -14.89 -1.76 17.06
N LYS A 137 -15.58 -2.73 16.51
CA LYS A 137 -15.05 -4.10 16.43
C LYS A 137 -14.01 -4.13 15.33
N THR A 138 -12.78 -4.49 15.67
CA THR A 138 -11.66 -4.47 14.73
C THR A 138 -10.89 -5.78 14.77
N ILE A 139 -10.29 -6.12 13.65
CA ILE A 139 -9.31 -7.19 13.53
C ILE A 139 -8.21 -6.75 12.56
N ALA A 140 -6.96 -6.99 12.92
CA ALA A 140 -5.84 -6.82 12.00
C ALA A 140 -5.62 -8.12 11.22
N ILE A 141 -5.67 -8.02 9.89
CA ILE A 141 -5.35 -9.10 8.96
C ILE A 141 -4.31 -8.56 7.99
N PRO A 142 -3.03 -8.95 8.14
CA PRO A 142 -1.97 -8.56 7.23
C PRO A 142 -2.30 -8.92 5.78
N LEU A 143 -1.87 -8.07 4.84
CA LEU A 143 -2.09 -8.35 3.42
C LEU A 143 -1.24 -9.54 2.98
N ALA A 144 -1.85 -10.44 2.23
CA ALA A 144 -1.15 -11.53 1.58
C ALA A 144 -0.56 -11.06 0.24
N VAL A 145 0.54 -11.69 -0.16
CA VAL A 145 1.11 -11.57 -1.51
C VAL A 145 0.79 -12.84 -2.29
N ASP A 146 0.54 -12.68 -3.59
CA ASP A 146 0.38 -13.82 -4.49
C ASP A 146 1.74 -14.49 -4.74
N ALA A 147 2.02 -15.56 -4.00
CA ALA A 147 3.26 -16.31 -4.10
C ALA A 147 3.38 -17.15 -5.40
N ILE A 148 2.33 -17.26 -6.19
CA ILE A 148 2.39 -17.87 -7.53
C ILE A 148 2.96 -16.86 -8.51
N HIS A 149 2.52 -15.61 -8.43
CA HIS A 149 3.00 -14.52 -9.25
C HIS A 149 4.38 -14.04 -8.76
N PHE A 150 4.49 -13.65 -7.49
CA PHE A 150 5.74 -13.18 -6.88
C PHE A 150 6.61 -14.35 -6.44
N ARG A 151 7.62 -14.65 -7.22
CA ARG A 151 8.59 -15.72 -6.98
C ARG A 151 9.94 -15.36 -7.60
N PRO A 152 11.03 -15.99 -7.21
CA PRO A 152 12.31 -15.81 -7.88
C PRO A 152 12.20 -16.17 -9.37
N THR A 153 12.55 -15.24 -10.26
CA THR A 153 12.44 -15.38 -11.72
C THR A 153 13.79 -15.39 -12.41
N CYS A 154 14.81 -14.79 -11.78
CA CYS A 154 16.16 -14.73 -12.32
C CYS A 154 17.20 -14.80 -11.20
N GLU A 155 18.45 -15.01 -11.58
CA GLU A 155 19.57 -14.93 -10.65
C GLU A 155 19.88 -13.47 -10.28
N LYS A 156 20.45 -13.29 -9.09
CA LYS A 156 20.93 -11.99 -8.64
C LYS A 156 22.12 -11.52 -9.49
N TYR A 157 22.33 -10.22 -9.54
CA TYR A 157 23.51 -9.63 -10.16
C TYR A 157 24.81 -10.31 -9.67
N LYS A 158 25.72 -10.64 -10.60
CA LYS A 158 26.98 -11.38 -10.32
C LYS A 158 28.22 -10.58 -10.67
N ASP A 159 28.12 -9.28 -10.77
CA ASP A 159 29.23 -8.35 -11.11
C ASP A 159 30.14 -8.00 -9.92
N GLY A 160 29.90 -8.62 -8.76
CA GLY A 160 30.68 -8.35 -7.54
C GLY A 160 30.24 -7.10 -6.78
N LEU A 161 29.13 -6.47 -7.19
CA LEU A 161 28.56 -5.29 -6.54
C LEU A 161 27.32 -5.65 -5.73
N LEU A 162 27.02 -4.84 -4.71
CA LEU A 162 25.79 -4.94 -3.93
C LEU A 162 24.69 -4.12 -4.60
N HIS A 163 23.72 -4.80 -5.20
CA HIS A 163 22.58 -4.17 -5.83
C HIS A 163 21.42 -4.02 -4.84
N LEU A 164 21.04 -2.77 -4.59
CA LEU A 164 19.87 -2.38 -3.83
C LEU A 164 18.76 -2.00 -4.81
N CYS A 165 17.52 -2.38 -4.52
CA CYS A 165 16.37 -1.88 -5.25
C CYS A 165 15.36 -1.21 -4.31
N SER A 166 14.63 -0.24 -4.82
CA SER A 166 13.52 0.41 -4.14
C SER A 166 12.43 0.73 -5.14
N ILE A 167 11.19 0.38 -4.85
CA ILE A 167 10.06 0.71 -5.71
C ILE A 167 8.93 1.28 -4.89
N SER A 168 8.47 2.47 -5.28
CA SER A 168 7.26 3.12 -4.74
C SER A 168 6.92 4.35 -5.57
N ARG A 169 5.81 5.02 -5.23
CA ARG A 169 5.59 6.40 -5.69
C ARG A 169 6.74 7.28 -5.18
N LEU A 170 7.42 8.01 -6.07
CA LEU A 170 8.51 8.91 -5.69
C LEU A 170 7.93 10.16 -5.00
N GLU A 171 7.67 10.01 -3.70
CA GLU A 171 7.17 11.05 -2.80
C GLU A 171 8.12 11.21 -1.60
N LYS A 172 8.14 12.39 -1.01
CA LYS A 172 9.10 12.73 0.04
C LYS A 172 9.04 11.79 1.24
N PHE A 173 7.82 11.40 1.67
CA PHE A 173 7.63 10.53 2.82
C PHE A 173 8.14 9.09 2.60
N LYS A 174 8.34 8.64 1.35
CA LYS A 174 8.88 7.32 1.02
C LYS A 174 10.38 7.17 1.31
N GLY A 175 11.09 8.28 1.58
CA GLY A 175 12.43 8.27 2.13
C GLY A 175 13.56 7.93 1.17
N HIS A 176 13.36 8.01 -0.16
CA HIS A 176 14.41 7.78 -1.14
C HIS A 176 15.59 8.78 -0.98
N ASP A 177 15.30 10.01 -0.59
CA ASP A 177 16.31 11.02 -0.27
C ASP A 177 17.20 10.61 0.92
N PHE A 178 16.63 9.92 1.91
CA PHE A 178 17.40 9.38 3.03
C PHE A 178 18.34 8.26 2.55
N ILE A 179 17.85 7.34 1.72
CA ILE A 179 18.68 6.26 1.15
C ILE A 179 19.83 6.83 0.34
N ILE A 180 19.57 7.80 -0.56
CA ILE A 180 20.62 8.46 -1.38
C ILE A 180 21.66 9.14 -0.51
N ARG A 181 21.25 9.90 0.52
CA ARG A 181 22.18 10.57 1.45
C ARG A 181 23.01 9.56 2.25
N THR A 182 22.40 8.46 2.67
CA THR A 182 23.10 7.38 3.38
C THR A 182 24.20 6.78 2.50
N ILE A 183 23.91 6.48 1.23
CA ILE A 183 24.91 6.00 0.28
C ILE A 183 26.03 7.04 0.07
N ALA A 184 25.67 8.34 -0.03
CA ALA A 184 26.65 9.42 -0.18
C ALA A 184 27.61 9.48 1.01
N SER A 185 27.14 9.18 2.23
CA SER A 185 27.95 9.21 3.47
C SER A 185 28.85 7.99 3.66
N LEU A 186 28.68 6.93 2.87
CA LEU A 186 29.55 5.76 2.96
C LEU A 186 31.00 6.09 2.63
N PRO A 187 32.00 5.47 3.32
CA PRO A 187 33.39 5.52 2.90
C PRO A 187 33.53 5.11 1.43
N ALA A 188 34.48 5.76 0.72
CA ALA A 188 34.64 5.58 -0.74
C ALA A 188 34.74 4.10 -1.15
N LYS A 189 35.48 3.30 -0.35
CA LYS A 189 35.62 1.85 -0.56
C LYS A 189 34.26 1.12 -0.68
N TYR A 190 33.32 1.40 0.21
CA TYR A 190 32.01 0.75 0.22
C TYR A 190 31.05 1.38 -0.79
N LYS A 191 31.12 2.69 -0.97
CA LYS A 191 30.29 3.43 -1.92
C LYS A 191 30.45 2.91 -3.34
N GLN A 192 31.66 2.59 -3.77
CA GLN A 192 31.95 2.05 -5.09
C GLN A 192 31.37 0.64 -5.31
N GLN A 193 31.11 -0.11 -4.24
CA GLN A 193 30.58 -1.47 -4.28
C GLN A 193 29.06 -1.54 -4.30
N VAL A 194 28.35 -0.40 -4.25
CA VAL A 194 26.88 -0.35 -4.19
C VAL A 194 26.31 0.17 -5.50
N ARG A 195 25.16 -0.38 -5.90
CA ARG A 195 24.29 0.16 -6.95
C ARG A 195 22.88 0.27 -6.38
N LEU A 196 22.18 1.37 -6.65
CA LEU A 196 20.81 1.61 -6.22
C LEU A 196 19.89 1.81 -7.43
N HIS A 197 18.88 0.95 -7.56
CA HIS A 197 17.87 1.00 -8.61
C HIS A 197 16.55 1.53 -8.03
N LEU A 198 16.10 2.70 -8.50
CA LEU A 198 14.89 3.37 -8.03
C LEU A 198 13.77 3.23 -9.06
N GLY A 199 12.81 2.33 -8.76
CA GLY A 199 11.59 2.16 -9.54
C GLY A 199 10.46 3.07 -9.07
N GLY A 200 9.65 3.55 -10.02
CA GLY A 200 8.45 4.33 -9.78
C GLY A 200 8.43 5.72 -10.41
N LYS A 201 7.27 6.38 -10.25
CA LYS A 201 7.02 7.75 -10.70
C LYS A 201 6.54 8.60 -9.53
N GLY A 202 6.71 9.92 -9.60
CA GLY A 202 6.19 10.83 -8.58
C GLY A 202 6.77 12.22 -8.66
N LYS A 203 6.15 13.14 -7.91
CA LYS A 203 6.49 14.57 -7.92
C LYS A 203 7.89 14.87 -7.39
N TYR A 204 8.43 13.96 -6.60
CA TYR A 204 9.74 14.13 -5.95
C TYR A 204 10.91 13.68 -6.84
N LYS A 205 10.64 13.04 -8.01
CA LYS A 205 11.65 12.50 -8.92
C LYS A 205 12.73 13.53 -9.26
N SER A 206 12.36 14.70 -9.79
CA SER A 206 13.32 15.72 -10.22
C SER A 206 14.18 16.27 -9.08
N ALA A 207 13.67 16.26 -7.83
CA ALA A 207 14.47 16.64 -6.67
C ALA A 207 15.50 15.55 -6.30
N LEU A 208 15.11 14.27 -6.44
CA LEU A 208 16.02 13.14 -6.21
C LEU A 208 17.12 13.07 -7.28
N GLU A 209 16.79 13.30 -8.56
CA GLU A 209 17.75 13.34 -9.66
C GLU A 209 18.81 14.43 -9.45
N ARG A 210 18.38 15.64 -9.07
CA ARG A 210 19.30 16.73 -8.70
C ARG A 210 20.19 16.33 -7.52
N MET A 211 19.60 15.75 -6.47
CA MET A 211 20.37 15.30 -5.31
C MET A 211 21.45 14.27 -5.69
N VAL A 212 21.14 13.33 -6.56
CA VAL A 212 22.10 12.33 -7.07
C VAL A 212 23.25 13.01 -7.79
N THR A 213 22.98 14.00 -8.65
CA THR A 213 24.01 14.78 -9.35
C THR A 213 24.85 15.59 -8.39
N ASP A 214 24.22 16.33 -7.47
CA ASP A 214 24.91 17.20 -6.49
C ASP A 214 25.82 16.42 -5.54
N LEU A 215 25.48 15.16 -5.25
CA LEU A 215 26.25 14.26 -4.38
C LEU A 215 27.26 13.38 -5.15
N GLY A 216 27.35 13.53 -6.48
CA GLY A 216 28.29 12.76 -7.32
C GLY A 216 27.96 11.25 -7.35
N LEU A 217 26.67 10.88 -7.35
CA LEU A 217 26.21 9.50 -7.31
C LEU A 217 25.63 9.02 -8.64
N SER A 218 25.85 9.74 -9.75
CA SER A 218 25.23 9.42 -11.05
C SER A 218 25.60 8.03 -11.59
N ASP A 219 26.77 7.51 -11.24
CA ASP A 219 27.20 6.16 -11.62
C ASP A 219 26.73 5.07 -10.65
N ILE A 220 26.07 5.45 -9.53
CA ILE A 220 25.66 4.54 -8.46
C ILE A 220 24.14 4.39 -8.42
N VAL A 221 23.41 5.46 -8.71
CA VAL A 221 21.93 5.52 -8.58
C VAL A 221 21.31 5.62 -9.96
N SER A 222 20.46 4.64 -10.30
CA SER A 222 19.66 4.62 -11.53
C SER A 222 18.17 4.85 -11.22
N PHE A 223 17.47 5.53 -12.13
CA PHE A 223 16.01 5.73 -12.09
C PHE A 223 15.35 4.92 -13.19
N GLU A 224 14.75 3.81 -12.81
CA GLU A 224 14.14 2.84 -13.74
C GLU A 224 12.76 3.28 -14.28
N GLY A 225 12.20 4.33 -13.69
CA GLY A 225 10.87 4.80 -14.05
C GLY A 225 9.78 3.85 -13.57
N PHE A 226 8.66 3.82 -14.29
CA PHE A 226 7.57 2.88 -13.99
C PHE A 226 7.97 1.47 -14.41
N ILE A 227 7.83 0.54 -13.50
CA ILE A 227 8.11 -0.89 -13.75
C ILE A 227 6.77 -1.59 -13.91
N ASP A 228 6.56 -2.19 -15.08
CA ASP A 228 5.35 -2.96 -15.38
C ASP A 228 5.29 -4.22 -14.51
N ASP A 229 4.08 -4.68 -14.20
CA ASP A 229 3.85 -5.82 -13.31
C ASP A 229 4.55 -7.09 -13.78
N ASN A 230 4.64 -7.31 -15.10
CA ASN A 230 5.35 -8.45 -15.71
C ASN A 230 6.88 -8.41 -15.55
N LYS A 231 7.46 -7.25 -15.19
CA LYS A 231 8.90 -7.06 -14.94
C LYS A 231 9.23 -6.89 -13.46
N LEU A 232 8.20 -6.84 -12.62
CA LEU A 232 8.38 -6.52 -11.21
C LEU A 232 9.10 -7.64 -10.46
N CYS A 233 8.78 -8.89 -10.78
CA CYS A 233 9.45 -10.05 -10.21
C CYS A 233 10.93 -10.09 -10.56
N ASP A 234 11.30 -9.78 -11.82
CA ASP A 234 12.71 -9.72 -12.26
C ASP A 234 13.45 -8.59 -11.55
N PHE A 235 12.80 -7.43 -11.41
CA PHE A 235 13.37 -6.28 -10.70
C PHE A 235 13.72 -6.59 -9.23
N TYR A 236 12.83 -7.29 -8.52
CA TYR A 236 13.12 -7.75 -7.17
C TYR A 236 14.18 -8.86 -7.18
N SER A 237 13.98 -9.93 -7.97
CA SER A 237 14.83 -11.13 -7.97
C SER A 237 16.28 -10.82 -8.31
N ALA A 238 16.54 -9.92 -9.27
CA ALA A 238 17.89 -9.53 -9.65
C ALA A 238 18.66 -8.82 -8.54
N SER A 239 17.97 -8.13 -7.64
CA SER A 239 18.57 -7.31 -6.60
C SER A 239 18.90 -8.12 -5.34
N HIS A 240 19.94 -7.72 -4.61
CA HIS A 240 20.35 -8.37 -3.36
C HIS A 240 19.46 -7.95 -2.19
N ILE A 241 19.11 -6.67 -2.13
CA ILE A 241 18.33 -6.07 -1.03
C ILE A 241 17.30 -5.12 -1.60
N PHE A 242 16.06 -5.25 -1.15
CA PHE A 242 15.04 -4.22 -1.31
C PHE A 242 15.08 -3.27 -0.10
N ILE A 243 15.10 -1.96 -0.34
CA ILE A 243 15.18 -0.95 0.72
C ILE A 243 14.12 0.13 0.53
N LEU A 244 13.33 0.41 1.56
CA LEU A 244 12.38 1.53 1.58
C LEU A 244 12.32 2.15 2.97
N CYS A 245 12.69 3.42 3.06
CA CYS A 245 12.83 4.16 4.32
C CYS A 245 11.68 5.15 4.53
N THR A 246 10.44 4.66 4.47
CA THR A 246 9.24 5.49 4.70
C THR A 246 9.31 6.14 6.09
N ARG A 247 8.96 7.42 6.16
CA ARG A 247 8.96 8.21 7.39
C ARG A 247 7.61 8.89 7.61
N GLU A 248 7.30 9.19 8.84
CA GLU A 248 6.17 10.04 9.17
C GLU A 248 6.50 11.49 8.82
N GLU A 249 5.56 12.16 8.15
CA GLU A 249 5.67 13.60 7.92
C GLU A 249 5.11 14.35 9.14
N ALA A 250 5.68 15.53 9.44
CA ALA A 250 5.27 16.36 10.60
C ALA A 250 3.78 16.73 10.62
N ASP A 251 3.11 16.65 9.45
CA ASP A 251 1.69 16.91 9.32
C ASP A 251 0.81 15.64 9.40
N ASN A 252 1.39 14.48 9.67
CA ASN A 252 0.75 13.16 9.79
C ASN A 252 -0.26 12.84 8.68
N ARG A 253 0.06 13.21 7.43
CA ARG A 253 -0.87 13.07 6.29
C ARG A 253 -0.62 11.86 5.42
N ASN A 254 0.58 11.34 5.48
CA ASN A 254 0.99 10.20 4.71
C ASN A 254 1.58 9.15 5.65
N VAL A 255 1.14 7.92 5.48
CA VAL A 255 1.61 6.77 6.25
C VAL A 255 1.67 5.56 5.34
N GLU A 256 2.58 4.66 5.64
CA GLU A 256 2.56 3.32 5.06
C GLU A 256 1.57 2.46 5.84
N GLY A 257 0.48 2.07 5.20
CA GLY A 257 -0.56 1.28 5.87
C GLY A 257 -0.12 -0.16 6.16
N TYR A 258 0.67 -0.75 5.27
CA TYR A 258 1.22 -2.10 5.43
C TYR A 258 2.62 -2.22 4.82
N GLY A 259 2.80 -1.82 3.56
CA GLY A 259 4.05 -1.99 2.84
C GLY A 259 4.11 -3.29 2.04
N LEU A 260 3.10 -3.55 1.21
CA LEU A 260 3.00 -4.77 0.40
C LEU A 260 4.26 -5.05 -0.44
N VAL A 261 4.95 -4.01 -0.89
CA VAL A 261 6.21 -4.10 -1.65
C VAL A 261 7.33 -4.86 -0.91
N PHE A 262 7.32 -4.87 0.43
CA PHE A 262 8.25 -5.68 1.22
C PHE A 262 7.92 -7.17 1.09
N ALA A 263 6.64 -7.54 1.21
CA ALA A 263 6.21 -8.92 1.05
C ALA A 263 6.43 -9.42 -0.40
N GLU A 264 6.21 -8.57 -1.40
CA GLU A 264 6.51 -8.85 -2.82
C GLU A 264 8.01 -9.15 -3.02
N ALA A 265 8.89 -8.30 -2.50
CA ALA A 265 10.34 -8.47 -2.59
C ALA A 265 10.81 -9.76 -1.90
N GLN A 266 10.28 -10.05 -0.70
CA GLN A 266 10.59 -11.27 0.05
C GLN A 266 10.12 -12.53 -0.70
N ALA A 267 8.92 -12.51 -1.29
CA ALA A 267 8.42 -13.61 -2.11
C ALA A 267 9.30 -13.86 -3.34
N CYS A 268 9.93 -12.81 -3.89
CA CYS A 268 10.93 -12.90 -4.96
C CYS A 268 12.34 -13.30 -4.48
N GLY A 269 12.51 -13.69 -3.22
CA GLY A 269 13.81 -14.12 -2.66
C GLY A 269 14.79 -12.99 -2.38
N THR A 270 14.30 -11.75 -2.18
CA THR A 270 15.12 -10.56 -1.94
C THR A 270 15.02 -10.15 -0.48
N ALA A 271 16.18 -10.00 0.19
CA ALA A 271 16.23 -9.49 1.56
C ALA A 271 15.66 -8.07 1.63
N VAL A 272 15.06 -7.71 2.76
CA VAL A 272 14.39 -6.40 2.88
C VAL A 272 14.94 -5.58 4.04
N ILE A 273 15.03 -4.26 3.84
CA ILE A 273 15.33 -3.27 4.86
C ILE A 273 14.22 -2.22 4.86
N GLY A 274 13.56 -2.05 6.01
CA GLY A 274 12.50 -1.08 6.21
C GLY A 274 12.64 -0.29 7.51
N THR A 275 12.01 0.88 7.57
CA THR A 275 11.89 1.65 8.82
C THR A 275 10.74 1.11 9.67
N ARG A 276 10.86 1.19 10.99
CA ARG A 276 9.76 0.88 11.93
C ARG A 276 8.74 2.01 11.98
N THR A 277 8.01 2.18 10.87
CA THR A 277 7.06 3.27 10.67
C THR A 277 5.75 2.73 10.09
N GLY A 278 4.62 3.16 10.62
CA GLY A 278 3.32 2.71 10.15
C GLY A 278 3.14 1.21 10.26
N GLY A 279 2.60 0.58 9.21
CA GLY A 279 2.37 -0.86 9.12
C GLY A 279 3.55 -1.68 8.60
N ILE A 280 4.71 -1.06 8.32
CA ILE A 280 5.90 -1.79 7.83
C ILE A 280 6.34 -2.92 8.76
N PRO A 281 6.33 -2.77 10.11
CA PRO A 281 6.66 -3.88 11.00
C PRO A 281 5.84 -5.15 10.73
N ASP A 282 4.56 -5.02 10.45
CA ASP A 282 3.69 -6.19 10.16
C ASP A 282 4.11 -6.91 8.87
N ALA A 283 4.57 -6.17 7.85
CA ALA A 283 5.02 -6.73 6.58
C ALA A 283 6.40 -7.38 6.68
N VAL A 284 7.27 -6.88 7.56
CA VAL A 284 8.67 -7.35 7.70
C VAL A 284 8.78 -8.41 8.78
N GLU A 285 8.10 -8.28 9.92
CA GLU A 285 8.14 -9.27 11.02
C GLU A 285 7.53 -10.62 10.64
N ALA A 286 6.54 -10.62 9.73
CA ALA A 286 5.93 -11.85 9.27
C ALA A 286 6.92 -12.82 8.59
N VAL A 287 8.11 -12.37 8.16
CA VAL A 287 9.00 -13.16 7.31
C VAL A 287 10.50 -13.04 7.61
N SER A 288 11.04 -12.04 8.39
CA SER A 288 12.50 -11.91 8.52
C SER A 288 13.03 -11.01 9.65
N TYR A 289 14.26 -11.26 10.06
CA TYR A 289 14.94 -10.82 11.29
C TYR A 289 15.83 -9.58 11.17
N THR A 290 15.62 -8.66 10.26
CA THR A 290 16.48 -7.46 10.19
C THR A 290 15.67 -6.18 10.39
N HIS A 291 15.62 -5.72 11.65
CA HIS A 291 15.05 -4.42 12.00
C HIS A 291 16.17 -3.40 12.28
N LEU A 292 16.23 -2.36 11.49
CA LEU A 292 16.94 -1.14 11.83
C LEU A 292 15.96 -0.12 12.41
N ARG A 293 16.22 0.37 13.62
CA ARG A 293 15.48 1.51 14.16
C ARG A 293 15.77 2.76 13.32
N ALA A 294 14.79 3.62 13.15
CA ALA A 294 14.90 4.85 12.35
C ALA A 294 16.03 5.82 12.79
N HIS A 295 16.62 5.58 13.96
CA HIS A 295 17.75 6.33 14.54
C HIS A 295 19.05 5.53 14.66
N GLU A 296 19.05 4.25 14.28
CA GLU A 296 20.27 3.47 14.24
C GLU A 296 20.90 3.71 12.88
N THR A 297 21.88 4.57 12.86
CA THR A 297 22.72 4.81 11.69
C THR A 297 23.48 3.54 11.36
N LEU A 298 23.63 3.22 10.07
CA LEU A 298 24.52 2.17 9.52
C LEU A 298 25.98 2.21 10.04
N MET A 299 26.30 3.14 10.95
CA MET A 299 27.62 3.29 11.58
C MET A 299 27.85 2.33 12.76
N ASN A 300 26.82 1.53 13.14
CA ASN A 300 26.92 0.53 14.22
C ASN A 300 26.94 -0.92 13.73
N LEU A 301 27.17 -1.11 12.43
CA LEU A 301 27.51 -2.41 11.83
C LEU A 301 29.03 -2.38 11.43
#